data_7cdc31eed99645c168031cabec66ba3b
#
_entry.id   7cdc31eed99645c168031cabec66ba3b
#
_cell.length_a   1.000
_cell.length_b   1.000
_cell.length_c   1.000
_cell.angle_alpha   90.00
_cell.angle_beta   90.00
_cell.angle_gamma   90.00
#
_symmetry.space_group_name_H-M   'P 1'
#
loop_
_entity.id
_entity.type
_entity.pdbx_description
1 polymer ?
#
loop_
_entity_poly.entity_id
_entity_poly.type
_entity_poly.pdbx_seq_one_letter_code
_entity_poly.pdbx_strand_id
1 'polypeptide(L)'
;MKSILNNRKVLILIFITAFVVRVWRVDNPPRSVFDERAYITHALYYAHGKSYFDAHPQLASMIFAKTLSAISPLPQLRVVQREEDISDLPYVRMRSINVILGSLLPVILYISTLLLFANPSAALAVSIFAVFDNALVTYSRFILPEMMFLTAGWGAVTVFLARKFTGQWILCGILLGAAVSVKESGWGFLLIVILGIWLLKKSAKTAFIVLAAAIGIYLLVWIIFFKHFAGVGDEIFTWVEAAKPYLSYPVTGKLTDILAYLPRHHQLTYSINLWYTGFTDISLPHEWVFGNQKLEWAESITLQGNPAGWKFMAVSLLLFPVLVLNSVRKKMNVEKMWILIMCWLIGAFLIMTIPYYFIGRDFFLYHYLPALPFGYSLTGGLIAWRLKKYRSRNFILVLVIAVVAGFASIFRKTYGL
;
A
#
# COMPACT_ATOMS: atom_id res chain seq x y z
N MET A 1 -15.92 -8.05 19.06
CA MET A 1 -15.55 -9.37 18.51
C MET A 1 -16.77 -10.21 18.13
N LYS A 2 -17.78 -10.42 18.99
CA LYS A 2 -18.99 -11.22 18.61
C LYS A 2 -19.66 -10.72 17.32
N SER A 3 -19.78 -9.40 17.07
CA SER A 3 -20.41 -8.86 15.85
C SER A 3 -19.55 -9.07 14.58
N ILE A 4 -18.23 -9.07 14.69
CA ILE A 4 -17.31 -9.37 13.58
C ILE A 4 -17.36 -10.86 13.25
N LEU A 5 -17.42 -11.71 14.27
CA LEU A 5 -17.50 -13.16 14.09
C LEU A 5 -18.87 -13.60 13.49
N ASN A 6 -19.95 -12.87 13.77
CA ASN A 6 -21.25 -13.09 13.11
C ASN A 6 -21.23 -12.74 11.61
N ASN A 7 -20.22 -12.01 11.14
CA ASN A 7 -20.07 -11.62 9.74
C ASN A 7 -19.05 -12.46 8.94
N ARG A 8 -18.64 -13.65 9.45
CA ARG A 8 -17.64 -14.51 8.75
C ARG A 8 -17.99 -14.76 7.29
N LYS A 9 -19.26 -15.05 6.98
CA LYS A 9 -19.72 -15.27 5.61
C LYS A 9 -19.47 -14.05 4.72
N VAL A 10 -19.69 -12.84 5.25
CA VAL A 10 -19.43 -11.58 4.54
C VAL A 10 -17.95 -11.40 4.27
N LEU A 11 -17.08 -11.65 5.26
CA LEU A 11 -15.63 -11.54 5.09
C LEU A 11 -15.10 -12.52 4.04
N ILE A 12 -15.59 -13.77 4.08
CA ILE A 12 -15.23 -14.80 3.09
C ILE A 12 -15.73 -14.38 1.69
N LEU A 13 -16.93 -13.87 1.57
CA LEU A 13 -17.49 -13.43 0.29
C LEU A 13 -16.67 -12.25 -0.28
N ILE A 14 -16.32 -11.27 0.55
CA ILE A 14 -15.46 -10.15 0.16
C ILE A 14 -14.11 -10.66 -0.35
N PHE A 15 -13.48 -11.58 0.40
CA PHE A 15 -12.19 -12.14 0.01
C PHE A 15 -12.29 -12.89 -1.31
N ILE A 16 -13.27 -13.80 -1.47
CA ILE A 16 -13.45 -14.58 -2.69
C ILE A 16 -13.71 -13.66 -3.89
N THR A 17 -14.59 -12.66 -3.75
CA THR A 17 -14.87 -11.71 -4.84
C THR A 17 -13.61 -10.92 -5.20
N ALA A 18 -12.89 -10.40 -4.21
CA ALA A 18 -11.65 -9.69 -4.43
C ALA A 18 -10.57 -10.58 -5.08
N PHE A 19 -10.48 -11.84 -4.68
CA PHE A 19 -9.54 -12.82 -5.23
C PHE A 19 -9.87 -13.14 -6.69
N VAL A 20 -11.12 -13.46 -7.01
CA VAL A 20 -11.56 -13.74 -8.38
C VAL A 20 -11.25 -12.57 -9.32
N VAL A 21 -11.58 -11.35 -8.90
CA VAL A 21 -11.28 -10.14 -9.67
C VAL A 21 -9.79 -9.94 -9.90
N ARG A 22 -8.91 -10.32 -8.96
CA ARG A 22 -7.47 -10.11 -9.04
C ARG A 22 -6.71 -11.26 -9.70
N VAL A 23 -7.16 -12.49 -9.53
CA VAL A 23 -6.51 -13.65 -10.15
C VAL A 23 -6.84 -13.79 -11.63
N TRP A 24 -7.94 -13.18 -12.08
CA TRP A 24 -8.33 -13.20 -13.49
C TRP A 24 -7.20 -12.69 -14.36
N ARG A 25 -6.71 -13.54 -15.29
CA ARG A 25 -5.59 -13.26 -16.20
C ARG A 25 -4.30 -12.81 -15.48
N VAL A 26 -4.00 -13.34 -14.30
CA VAL A 26 -2.74 -13.04 -13.59
C VAL A 26 -1.50 -13.48 -14.38
N ASP A 27 -1.65 -14.46 -15.25
CA ASP A 27 -0.67 -14.98 -16.20
C ASP A 27 -0.45 -14.09 -17.43
N ASN A 28 -1.28 -13.06 -17.64
CA ASN A 28 -1.21 -12.19 -18.81
C ASN A 28 -0.86 -10.73 -18.46
N PRO A 29 0.09 -10.14 -19.18
CA PRO A 29 0.96 -10.72 -20.22
C PRO A 29 2.09 -11.57 -19.60
N PRO A 30 2.65 -12.56 -20.33
CA PRO A 30 3.81 -13.33 -19.89
C PRO A 30 5.13 -12.56 -20.11
N ARG A 31 5.08 -11.28 -19.95
CA ARG A 31 6.22 -10.34 -20.05
C ARG A 31 6.22 -9.37 -18.88
N SER A 32 7.37 -8.77 -18.60
CA SER A 32 7.51 -7.79 -17.53
C SER A 32 6.71 -6.53 -17.85
N VAL A 33 5.94 -6.05 -16.88
CA VAL A 33 5.11 -4.87 -17.01
C VAL A 33 5.60 -3.79 -16.05
N PHE A 34 5.79 -2.58 -16.55
CA PHE A 34 6.21 -1.42 -15.76
C PHE A 34 7.48 -1.70 -14.94
N ASP A 35 7.43 -1.52 -13.60
CA ASP A 35 8.56 -1.72 -12.70
C ASP A 35 8.77 -3.20 -12.28
N GLU A 36 7.95 -4.15 -12.77
CA GLU A 36 8.20 -5.59 -12.50
C GLU A 36 9.63 -5.99 -12.84
N ARG A 37 10.21 -5.42 -13.91
CA ARG A 37 11.59 -5.66 -14.33
C ARG A 37 12.59 -5.44 -13.19
N ALA A 38 12.40 -4.38 -12.40
CA ALA A 38 13.31 -4.06 -11.29
C ALA A 38 13.18 -5.09 -10.17
N TYR A 39 11.96 -5.39 -9.74
CA TYR A 39 11.73 -6.35 -8.65
C TYR A 39 12.10 -7.78 -9.03
N ILE A 40 11.89 -8.19 -10.29
CA ILE A 40 12.33 -9.51 -10.80
C ILE A 40 13.86 -9.55 -10.81
N THR A 41 14.53 -8.51 -11.35
CA THR A 41 15.99 -8.44 -11.37
C THR A 41 16.56 -8.51 -9.95
N HIS A 42 16.07 -7.70 -9.04
CA HIS A 42 16.53 -7.71 -7.64
C HIS A 42 16.30 -9.06 -6.97
N ALA A 43 15.17 -9.71 -7.25
CA ALA A 43 14.88 -11.04 -6.73
C ALA A 43 15.84 -12.10 -7.28
N LEU A 44 16.20 -12.05 -8.58
CA LEU A 44 17.20 -12.90 -9.20
C LEU A 44 18.58 -12.69 -8.57
N TYR A 45 19.02 -11.45 -8.44
CA TYR A 45 20.30 -11.11 -7.81
C TYR A 45 20.34 -11.62 -6.36
N TYR A 46 19.29 -11.38 -5.58
CA TYR A 46 19.21 -11.89 -4.22
C TYR A 46 19.27 -13.42 -4.17
N ALA A 47 18.51 -14.12 -5.01
CA ALA A 47 18.48 -15.58 -5.03
C ALA A 47 19.82 -16.21 -5.40
N HIS A 48 20.62 -15.54 -6.25
CA HIS A 48 21.97 -15.94 -6.65
C HIS A 48 23.07 -15.47 -5.70
N GLY A 49 22.75 -14.79 -4.59
CA GLY A 49 23.73 -14.23 -3.67
C GLY A 49 24.59 -13.11 -4.27
N LYS A 50 24.10 -12.43 -5.32
CA LYS A 50 24.76 -11.31 -5.99
C LYS A 50 24.24 -9.99 -5.46
N SER A 51 25.14 -9.05 -5.16
CA SER A 51 24.80 -7.77 -4.56
C SER A 51 24.11 -6.83 -5.55
N TYR A 52 23.11 -6.11 -5.07
CA TYR A 52 22.37 -5.09 -5.84
C TYR A 52 21.97 -3.94 -4.93
N PHE A 53 21.73 -2.78 -5.53
CA PHE A 53 21.20 -1.61 -4.84
C PHE A 53 19.76 -1.33 -5.34
N ASP A 54 18.85 -1.17 -4.38
CA ASP A 54 17.49 -0.67 -4.62
C ASP A 54 17.29 0.58 -3.74
N ALA A 55 16.65 1.61 -4.31
CA ALA A 55 16.27 2.81 -3.58
C ALA A 55 15.15 2.55 -2.55
N HIS A 56 14.49 1.39 -2.61
CA HIS A 56 13.48 0.98 -1.65
C HIS A 56 14.02 -0.01 -0.63
N PRO A 57 13.43 -0.11 0.59
CA PRO A 57 13.76 -1.15 1.55
C PRO A 57 13.50 -2.55 1.00
N GLN A 58 14.26 -3.53 1.46
CA GLN A 58 14.52 -4.76 0.73
C GLN A 58 13.50 -5.89 0.91
N LEU A 59 12.50 -5.75 1.81
CA LEU A 59 11.62 -6.85 2.19
C LEU A 59 10.83 -7.41 0.99
N ALA A 60 10.38 -6.56 0.06
CA ALA A 60 9.64 -7.01 -1.12
C ALA A 60 10.51 -7.90 -2.02
N SER A 61 11.72 -7.46 -2.36
CA SER A 61 12.67 -8.20 -3.20
C SER A 61 13.07 -9.53 -2.56
N MET A 62 13.27 -9.55 -1.23
CA MET A 62 13.55 -10.77 -0.47
C MET A 62 12.39 -11.78 -0.51
N ILE A 63 11.13 -11.30 -0.41
CA ILE A 63 9.93 -12.15 -0.50
C ILE A 63 9.82 -12.74 -1.91
N PHE A 64 10.00 -11.93 -2.96
CA PHE A 64 9.97 -12.42 -4.33
C PHE A 64 11.09 -13.41 -4.62
N ALA A 65 12.30 -13.17 -4.10
CA ALA A 65 13.42 -14.09 -4.24
C ALA A 65 13.13 -15.48 -3.63
N LYS A 66 12.36 -15.56 -2.55
CA LYS A 66 11.95 -16.85 -1.96
C LYS A 66 11.11 -17.70 -2.91
N THR A 67 10.35 -17.09 -3.81
CA THR A 67 9.58 -17.83 -4.83
C THR A 67 10.50 -18.43 -5.90
N LEU A 68 11.60 -17.74 -6.23
CA LEU A 68 12.62 -18.22 -7.15
C LEU A 68 13.43 -19.37 -6.52
N SER A 69 13.86 -19.19 -5.26
CA SER A 69 14.65 -20.22 -4.54
C SER A 69 13.89 -21.54 -4.30
N ALA A 70 12.56 -21.53 -4.47
CA ALA A 70 11.74 -22.74 -4.37
C ALA A 70 11.73 -23.60 -5.66
N ILE A 71 12.52 -23.21 -6.67
CA ILE A 71 12.62 -23.89 -7.97
C ILE A 71 14.05 -24.40 -8.15
N SER A 72 14.19 -25.58 -8.72
CA SER A 72 15.49 -26.18 -9.05
C SER A 72 15.47 -26.67 -10.49
N PRO A 73 16.44 -26.28 -11.34
CA PRO A 73 17.49 -25.31 -11.05
C PRO A 73 16.95 -23.88 -10.94
N LEU A 74 17.71 -22.98 -10.27
CA LEU A 74 17.39 -21.56 -10.25
C LEU A 74 17.37 -21.00 -11.68
N PRO A 75 16.42 -20.10 -12.01
CA PRO A 75 16.42 -19.38 -13.28
C PRO A 75 17.74 -18.63 -13.51
N GLN A 76 18.14 -18.48 -14.77
CA GLN A 76 19.39 -17.80 -15.11
C GLN A 76 19.43 -16.37 -14.56
N LEU A 77 20.57 -15.98 -13.97
CA LEU A 77 20.81 -14.60 -13.55
C LEU A 77 20.85 -13.67 -14.78
N ARG A 78 19.97 -12.68 -14.80
CA ARG A 78 19.94 -11.65 -15.84
C ARG A 78 19.30 -10.35 -15.33
N VAL A 79 19.51 -9.28 -16.08
CA VAL A 79 18.82 -8.01 -15.89
C VAL A 79 17.60 -8.02 -16.79
N VAL A 80 16.42 -8.12 -16.21
CA VAL A 80 15.15 -8.15 -16.95
C VAL A 80 14.83 -6.75 -17.49
N GLN A 81 14.56 -6.66 -18.80
CA GLN A 81 14.21 -5.42 -19.45
C GLN A 81 12.69 -5.17 -19.44
N ARG A 82 12.27 -3.94 -19.79
CA ARG A 82 10.85 -3.61 -19.92
C ARG A 82 10.26 -4.42 -21.08
N GLU A 83 9.08 -5.01 -20.85
CA GLU A 83 8.34 -5.84 -21.82
C GLU A 83 9.08 -7.10 -22.30
N GLU A 84 10.13 -7.49 -21.57
CA GLU A 84 10.83 -8.77 -21.80
C GLU A 84 9.92 -9.94 -21.45
N ASP A 85 9.99 -11.01 -22.25
CA ASP A 85 9.34 -12.29 -21.94
C ASP A 85 9.93 -12.88 -20.66
N ILE A 86 9.06 -13.23 -19.73
CA ILE A 86 9.38 -13.81 -18.42
C ILE A 86 8.70 -15.16 -18.21
N SER A 87 8.25 -15.80 -19.29
CA SER A 87 7.55 -17.10 -19.24
C SER A 87 8.42 -18.23 -18.69
N ASP A 88 9.75 -18.09 -18.77
CA ASP A 88 10.75 -18.98 -18.18
C ASP A 88 10.90 -18.83 -16.66
N LEU A 89 10.33 -17.77 -16.08
CA LEU A 89 10.33 -17.51 -14.64
C LEU A 89 9.00 -17.96 -14.00
N PRO A 90 8.97 -18.20 -12.68
CA PRO A 90 7.74 -18.50 -11.96
C PRO A 90 6.91 -17.23 -11.70
N TYR A 91 6.77 -16.36 -12.69
CA TYR A 91 6.15 -15.03 -12.55
C TYR A 91 4.71 -15.09 -12.04
N VAL A 92 3.93 -16.11 -12.44
CA VAL A 92 2.56 -16.31 -11.92
C VAL A 92 2.57 -16.54 -10.41
N ARG A 93 3.53 -17.33 -9.89
CA ARG A 93 3.71 -17.54 -8.45
C ARG A 93 4.11 -16.24 -7.75
N MET A 94 5.02 -15.46 -8.34
CA MET A 94 5.44 -14.17 -7.80
C MET A 94 4.27 -13.18 -7.78
N ARG A 95 3.49 -13.06 -8.87
CA ARG A 95 2.26 -12.23 -8.96
C ARG A 95 1.19 -12.66 -7.96
N SER A 96 1.05 -13.98 -7.71
CA SER A 96 0.06 -14.52 -6.77
C SER A 96 0.22 -14.01 -5.33
N ILE A 97 1.43 -13.64 -4.92
CA ILE A 97 1.66 -13.00 -3.62
C ILE A 97 0.82 -11.71 -3.52
N ASN A 98 0.91 -10.86 -4.54
CA ASN A 98 0.17 -9.59 -4.57
C ASN A 98 -1.34 -9.80 -4.80
N VAL A 99 -1.74 -10.83 -5.54
CA VAL A 99 -3.17 -11.22 -5.66
C VAL A 99 -3.74 -11.54 -4.29
N ILE A 100 -3.05 -12.33 -3.48
CA ILE A 100 -3.52 -12.72 -2.13
C ILE A 100 -3.55 -11.49 -1.22
N LEU A 101 -2.47 -10.72 -1.15
CA LEU A 101 -2.38 -9.53 -0.28
C LEU A 101 -3.38 -8.45 -0.70
N GLY A 102 -3.51 -8.18 -2.01
CA GLY A 102 -4.50 -7.25 -2.53
C GLY A 102 -5.94 -7.71 -2.30
N SER A 103 -6.18 -9.03 -2.19
CA SER A 103 -7.51 -9.57 -1.86
C SER A 103 -7.82 -9.48 -0.36
N LEU A 104 -6.80 -9.47 0.48
CA LEU A 104 -6.95 -9.24 1.92
C LEU A 104 -7.25 -7.77 2.24
N LEU A 105 -6.76 -6.82 1.45
CA LEU A 105 -6.93 -5.39 1.72
C LEU A 105 -8.41 -4.96 1.86
N PRO A 106 -9.36 -5.33 0.97
CA PRO A 106 -10.78 -5.03 1.14
C PRO A 106 -11.39 -5.64 2.41
N VAL A 107 -10.95 -6.82 2.83
CA VAL A 107 -11.38 -7.46 4.10
C VAL A 107 -10.90 -6.64 5.30
N ILE A 108 -9.63 -6.23 5.28
CA ILE A 108 -9.03 -5.39 6.32
C ILE A 108 -9.78 -4.04 6.40
N LEU A 109 -10.09 -3.43 5.26
CA LEU A 109 -10.85 -2.17 5.20
C LEU A 109 -12.29 -2.32 5.72
N TYR A 110 -12.96 -3.45 5.44
CA TYR A 110 -14.25 -3.77 6.04
C TYR A 110 -14.16 -3.77 7.57
N ILE A 111 -13.19 -4.51 8.12
CA ILE A 111 -12.99 -4.63 9.57
C ILE A 111 -12.65 -3.28 10.19
N SER A 112 -11.70 -2.54 9.60
CA SER A 112 -11.31 -1.21 10.09
C SER A 112 -12.48 -0.23 10.11
N THR A 113 -13.26 -0.18 9.03
CA THR A 113 -14.42 0.72 8.93
C THR A 113 -15.52 0.33 9.91
N LEU A 114 -15.73 -0.97 10.13
CA LEU A 114 -16.66 -1.46 11.14
C LEU A 114 -16.22 -1.10 12.56
N LEU A 115 -14.91 -1.15 12.84
CA LEU A 115 -14.35 -0.74 14.13
C LEU A 115 -14.45 0.77 14.35
N LEU A 116 -14.28 1.58 13.31
CA LEU A 116 -14.35 3.03 13.37
C LEU A 116 -15.79 3.54 13.59
N PHE A 117 -16.76 2.98 12.87
CA PHE A 117 -18.10 3.57 12.75
C PHE A 117 -19.22 2.68 13.25
N ALA A 118 -18.95 1.44 13.65
CA ALA A 118 -19.95 0.44 14.09
C ALA A 118 -21.12 0.27 13.10
N ASN A 119 -20.89 0.48 11.79
CA ASN A 119 -21.92 0.45 10.74
C ASN A 119 -21.54 -0.58 9.66
N PRO A 120 -22.18 -1.76 9.60
CA PRO A 120 -21.87 -2.81 8.64
C PRO A 120 -22.09 -2.40 7.17
N SER A 121 -23.09 -1.55 6.90
CA SER A 121 -23.38 -1.09 5.53
C SER A 121 -22.31 -0.13 5.02
N ALA A 122 -21.82 0.77 5.87
CA ALA A 122 -20.69 1.64 5.54
C ALA A 122 -19.41 0.82 5.34
N ALA A 123 -19.15 -0.17 6.20
CA ALA A 123 -18.01 -1.08 6.07
C ALA A 123 -18.07 -1.88 4.75
N LEU A 124 -19.25 -2.37 4.38
CA LEU A 124 -19.45 -3.07 3.10
C LEU A 124 -19.22 -2.14 1.90
N ALA A 125 -19.70 -0.91 1.94
CA ALA A 125 -19.48 0.07 0.87
C ALA A 125 -17.99 0.35 0.65
N VAL A 126 -17.23 0.61 1.73
CA VAL A 126 -15.78 0.84 1.67
C VAL A 126 -15.04 -0.37 1.11
N SER A 127 -15.44 -1.55 1.54
CA SER A 127 -14.87 -2.81 1.03
C SER A 127 -15.13 -2.99 -0.46
N ILE A 128 -16.36 -2.73 -0.93
CA ILE A 128 -16.75 -2.81 -2.35
C ILE A 128 -15.97 -1.78 -3.17
N PHE A 129 -15.74 -0.56 -2.66
CA PHE A 129 -14.87 0.41 -3.33
C PHE A 129 -13.48 -0.17 -3.57
N ALA A 130 -12.88 -0.82 -2.57
CA ALA A 130 -11.55 -1.42 -2.70
C ALA A 130 -11.53 -2.72 -3.54
N VAL A 131 -12.62 -3.52 -3.53
CA VAL A 131 -12.75 -4.72 -4.40
C VAL A 131 -12.73 -4.33 -5.86
N PHE A 132 -13.51 -3.31 -6.24
CA PHE A 132 -13.72 -2.87 -7.61
C PHE A 132 -12.95 -1.58 -7.96
N ASP A 133 -11.87 -1.27 -7.24
CA ASP A 133 -10.96 -0.21 -7.65
C ASP A 133 -9.98 -0.73 -8.70
N ASN A 134 -10.06 -0.16 -9.90
CA ASN A 134 -9.24 -0.61 -11.03
C ASN A 134 -7.74 -0.43 -10.77
N ALA A 135 -7.31 0.65 -10.09
CA ALA A 135 -5.91 0.87 -9.76
C ALA A 135 -5.40 -0.17 -8.75
N LEU A 136 -6.15 -0.45 -7.68
CA LEU A 136 -5.80 -1.49 -6.72
C LEU A 136 -5.80 -2.89 -7.35
N VAL A 137 -6.76 -3.17 -8.27
CA VAL A 137 -6.81 -4.44 -9.00
C VAL A 137 -5.59 -4.57 -9.91
N THR A 138 -5.28 -3.56 -10.72
CA THR A 138 -4.11 -3.57 -11.61
C THR A 138 -2.83 -3.83 -10.82
N TYR A 139 -2.58 -3.08 -9.75
CA TYR A 139 -1.39 -3.26 -8.91
C TYR A 139 -1.29 -4.62 -8.24
N SER A 140 -2.42 -5.22 -7.89
CA SER A 140 -2.46 -6.55 -7.25
C SER A 140 -2.06 -7.69 -8.19
N ARG A 141 -1.98 -7.45 -9.51
CA ARG A 141 -1.75 -8.49 -10.51
C ARG A 141 -0.30 -8.60 -10.96
N PHE A 142 0.56 -7.68 -10.51
CA PHE A 142 1.96 -7.58 -10.93
C PHE A 142 2.94 -7.70 -9.77
N ILE A 143 4.22 -7.95 -10.08
CA ILE A 143 5.31 -8.13 -9.10
C ILE A 143 5.77 -6.73 -8.65
N LEU A 144 5.00 -6.12 -7.75
CA LEU A 144 5.20 -4.75 -7.27
C LEU A 144 5.02 -4.71 -5.74
N PRO A 145 5.64 -3.77 -5.01
CA PRO A 145 5.65 -3.78 -3.54
C PRO A 145 4.37 -3.25 -2.90
N GLU A 146 3.53 -2.52 -3.64
CA GLU A 146 2.42 -1.73 -3.09
C GLU A 146 1.43 -2.55 -2.28
N MET A 147 1.05 -3.74 -2.74
CA MET A 147 0.08 -4.55 -1.99
C MET A 147 0.66 -5.08 -0.68
N MET A 148 1.96 -5.35 -0.63
CA MET A 148 2.63 -5.78 0.59
C MET A 148 2.56 -4.68 1.65
N PHE A 149 3.00 -3.46 1.31
CA PHE A 149 3.05 -2.39 2.29
C PHE A 149 1.65 -1.85 2.65
N LEU A 150 0.70 -1.77 1.71
CA LEU A 150 -0.68 -1.36 1.97
C LEU A 150 -1.39 -2.34 2.90
N THR A 151 -1.25 -3.63 2.65
CA THR A 151 -1.89 -4.68 3.46
C THR A 151 -1.28 -4.72 4.86
N ALA A 152 0.04 -4.60 5.00
CA ALA A 152 0.71 -4.52 6.28
C ALA A 152 0.34 -3.24 7.05
N GLY A 153 0.37 -2.06 6.40
CA GLY A 153 0.02 -0.78 7.00
C GLY A 153 -1.43 -0.73 7.47
N TRP A 154 -2.38 -1.16 6.64
CA TRP A 154 -3.80 -1.23 7.02
C TRP A 154 -4.09 -2.35 8.01
N GLY A 155 -3.34 -3.45 7.98
CA GLY A 155 -3.33 -4.47 9.02
C GLY A 155 -2.97 -3.87 10.38
N ALA A 156 -1.93 -3.05 10.43
CA ALA A 156 -1.52 -2.33 11.64
C ALA A 156 -2.59 -1.34 12.12
N VAL A 157 -3.21 -0.57 11.22
CA VAL A 157 -4.36 0.30 11.54
C VAL A 157 -5.50 -0.51 12.14
N THR A 158 -5.82 -1.67 11.57
CA THR A 158 -6.87 -2.56 12.09
C THR A 158 -6.54 -3.07 13.49
N VAL A 159 -5.30 -3.50 13.72
CA VAL A 159 -4.82 -3.95 15.04
C VAL A 159 -4.86 -2.80 16.05
N PHE A 160 -4.46 -1.60 15.66
CA PHE A 160 -4.56 -0.40 16.50
C PHE A 160 -6.01 -0.10 16.93
N LEU A 161 -6.98 -0.25 16.01
CA LEU A 161 -8.40 0.00 16.24
C LEU A 161 -9.09 -1.14 17.00
N ALA A 162 -8.52 -2.34 16.98
CA ALA A 162 -9.12 -3.52 17.61
C ALA A 162 -9.29 -3.37 19.13
N ARG A 163 -10.16 -4.20 19.71
CA ARG A 163 -10.27 -4.32 21.16
C ARG A 163 -8.98 -4.88 21.73
N LYS A 164 -8.64 -4.46 22.96
CA LYS A 164 -7.41 -4.84 23.65
C LYS A 164 -7.26 -6.37 23.74
N PHE A 165 -6.11 -6.89 23.32
CA PHE A 165 -5.68 -8.27 23.47
C PHE A 165 -4.17 -8.32 23.76
N THR A 166 -3.70 -9.47 24.29
CA THR A 166 -2.29 -9.65 24.64
C THR A 166 -1.41 -9.54 23.39
N GLY A 167 -0.34 -8.75 23.45
CA GLY A 167 0.58 -8.57 22.32
C GLY A 167 0.10 -7.60 21.21
N GLN A 168 -1.09 -6.99 21.35
CA GLN A 168 -1.67 -6.09 20.36
C GLN A 168 -0.67 -5.03 19.82
N TRP A 169 0.03 -4.36 20.72
CA TRP A 169 0.92 -3.25 20.35
C TRP A 169 2.21 -3.71 19.70
N ILE A 170 2.71 -4.88 20.10
CA ILE A 170 3.85 -5.53 19.46
C ILE A 170 3.47 -5.94 18.03
N LEU A 171 2.32 -6.61 17.85
CA LEU A 171 1.81 -6.99 16.53
C LEU A 171 1.59 -5.75 15.63
N CYS A 172 1.03 -4.67 16.18
CA CYS A 172 0.88 -3.41 15.47
C CYS A 172 2.23 -2.89 14.98
N GLY A 173 3.24 -2.87 15.85
CA GLY A 173 4.60 -2.46 15.51
C GLY A 173 5.27 -3.37 14.49
N ILE A 174 5.10 -4.70 14.60
CA ILE A 174 5.61 -5.67 13.61
C ILE A 174 5.06 -5.38 12.21
N LEU A 175 3.73 -5.18 12.10
CA LEU A 175 3.08 -4.88 10.81
C LEU A 175 3.54 -3.54 10.25
N LEU A 176 3.72 -2.52 11.09
CA LEU A 176 4.27 -1.22 10.67
C LEU A 176 5.72 -1.34 10.22
N GLY A 177 6.55 -2.06 10.97
CA GLY A 177 7.93 -2.34 10.60
C GLY A 177 8.03 -3.10 9.28
N ALA A 178 7.15 -4.06 9.03
CA ALA A 178 7.05 -4.73 7.74
C ALA A 178 6.66 -3.74 6.61
N ALA A 179 5.69 -2.86 6.83
CA ALA A 179 5.29 -1.86 5.84
C ALA A 179 6.45 -0.91 5.49
N VAL A 180 7.17 -0.40 6.50
CA VAL A 180 8.37 0.45 6.31
C VAL A 180 9.49 -0.31 5.59
N SER A 181 9.65 -1.62 5.88
CA SER A 181 10.67 -2.46 5.25
C SER A 181 10.38 -2.84 3.80
N VAL A 182 9.16 -2.58 3.33
CA VAL A 182 8.75 -2.76 1.92
C VAL A 182 8.93 -1.46 1.12
N LYS A 183 8.54 -0.32 1.69
CA LYS A 183 8.60 0.98 0.99
C LYS A 183 8.68 2.13 2.00
N GLU A 184 9.43 3.20 1.66
CA GLU A 184 9.56 4.39 2.54
C GLU A 184 8.21 5.03 2.89
N SER A 185 7.22 4.96 2.00
CA SER A 185 5.86 5.42 2.30
C SER A 185 5.22 4.73 3.52
N GLY A 186 5.77 3.58 3.95
CA GLY A 186 5.41 2.91 5.19
C GLY A 186 5.60 3.75 6.45
N TRP A 187 6.57 4.70 6.45
CA TRP A 187 6.74 5.67 7.54
C TRP A 187 5.49 6.53 7.76
N GLY A 188 4.74 6.81 6.70
CA GLY A 188 3.45 7.49 6.80
C GLY A 188 2.44 6.70 7.65
N PHE A 189 2.34 5.38 7.49
CA PHE A 189 1.49 4.53 8.34
C PHE A 189 1.94 4.54 9.80
N LEU A 190 3.25 4.49 10.06
CA LEU A 190 3.78 4.58 11.42
C LEU A 190 3.38 5.91 12.08
N LEU A 191 3.57 7.03 11.38
CA LEU A 191 3.18 8.35 11.88
C LEU A 191 1.67 8.43 12.15
N ILE A 192 0.83 7.94 11.22
CA ILE A 192 -0.63 7.93 11.37
C ILE A 192 -1.08 7.13 12.59
N VAL A 193 -0.48 5.96 12.83
CA VAL A 193 -0.83 5.12 13.98
C VAL A 193 -0.34 5.75 15.29
N ILE A 194 0.88 6.29 15.33
CA ILE A 194 1.41 7.00 16.51
C ILE A 194 0.53 8.21 16.87
N LEU A 195 0.16 9.03 15.88
CA LEU A 195 -0.79 10.14 16.08
C LEU A 195 -2.15 9.64 16.56
N GLY A 196 -2.66 8.55 15.98
CA GLY A 196 -3.91 7.91 16.42
C GLY A 196 -3.85 7.42 17.87
N ILE A 197 -2.74 6.81 18.28
CA ILE A 197 -2.51 6.41 19.68
C ILE A 197 -2.52 7.63 20.59
N TRP A 198 -1.84 8.69 20.19
CA TRP A 198 -1.77 9.91 20.98
C TRP A 198 -3.14 10.59 21.12
N LEU A 199 -3.89 10.71 20.03
CA LEU A 199 -5.20 11.35 19.99
C LEU A 199 -6.29 10.53 20.73
N LEU A 200 -6.32 9.20 20.48
CA LEU A 200 -7.43 8.35 20.91
C LEU A 200 -7.14 7.56 22.18
N LYS A 201 -5.89 7.23 22.48
CA LYS A 201 -5.49 6.40 23.64
C LYS A 201 -4.71 7.18 24.69
N LYS A 202 -4.08 8.32 24.34
CA LYS A 202 -3.27 9.19 25.21
C LYS A 202 -2.19 8.42 26.01
N SER A 203 -1.51 7.47 25.36
CA SER A 203 -0.54 6.58 26.01
C SER A 203 0.83 6.63 25.32
N ALA A 204 1.76 7.39 25.91
CA ALA A 204 3.16 7.45 25.46
C ALA A 204 3.84 6.08 25.51
N LYS A 205 3.57 5.27 26.56
CA LYS A 205 4.09 3.91 26.68
C LYS A 205 3.68 3.04 25.49
N THR A 206 2.41 3.11 25.08
CA THR A 206 1.92 2.36 23.93
C THR A 206 2.59 2.82 22.63
N ALA A 207 2.71 4.13 22.42
CA ALA A 207 3.41 4.68 21.26
C ALA A 207 4.86 4.21 21.20
N PHE A 208 5.57 4.20 22.34
CA PHE A 208 6.94 3.71 22.43
C PHE A 208 7.05 2.22 22.08
N ILE A 209 6.16 1.34 22.61
CA ILE A 209 6.16 -0.10 22.28
C ILE A 209 5.98 -0.32 20.78
N VAL A 210 5.02 0.39 20.16
CA VAL A 210 4.75 0.28 18.71
C VAL A 210 5.96 0.75 17.91
N LEU A 211 6.54 1.90 18.27
CA LEU A 211 7.71 2.46 17.60
C LEU A 211 8.92 1.54 17.72
N ALA A 212 9.22 1.06 18.93
CA ALA A 212 10.34 0.16 19.17
C ALA A 212 10.21 -1.16 18.39
N ALA A 213 9.02 -1.75 18.36
CA ALA A 213 8.75 -2.96 17.57
C ALA A 213 8.88 -2.69 16.07
N ALA A 214 8.39 -1.56 15.56
CA ALA A 214 8.51 -1.20 14.14
C ALA A 214 9.96 -0.99 13.72
N ILE A 215 10.74 -0.23 14.50
CA ILE A 215 12.17 -0.03 14.25
C ILE A 215 12.93 -1.35 14.36
N GLY A 216 12.59 -2.20 15.34
CA GLY A 216 13.23 -3.51 15.51
C GLY A 216 13.04 -4.41 14.27
N ILE A 217 11.84 -4.48 13.69
CA ILE A 217 11.58 -5.22 12.45
C ILE A 217 12.31 -4.59 11.26
N TYR A 218 12.29 -3.26 11.14
CA TYR A 218 12.99 -2.56 10.08
C TYR A 218 14.49 -2.86 10.09
N LEU A 219 15.13 -2.75 11.25
CA LEU A 219 16.55 -3.07 11.42
C LEU A 219 16.83 -4.56 11.17
N LEU A 220 15.95 -5.45 11.63
CA LEU A 220 16.09 -6.89 11.40
C LEU A 220 16.11 -7.23 9.90
N VAL A 221 15.25 -6.62 9.10
CA VAL A 221 15.23 -6.82 7.64
C VAL A 221 16.54 -6.38 7.02
N TRP A 222 17.09 -5.21 7.38
CA TRP A 222 18.37 -4.73 6.90
C TRP A 222 19.53 -5.60 7.35
N ILE A 223 19.53 -6.10 8.59
CA ILE A 223 20.54 -7.02 9.10
C ILE A 223 20.54 -8.32 8.29
N ILE A 224 19.35 -8.90 8.03
CA ILE A 224 19.24 -10.12 7.22
C ILE A 224 19.75 -9.87 5.80
N PHE A 225 19.35 -8.75 5.19
CA PHE A 225 19.76 -8.38 3.85
C PHE A 225 21.27 -8.23 3.72
N PHE A 226 21.89 -7.41 4.55
CA PHE A 226 23.35 -7.20 4.46
C PHE A 226 24.17 -8.41 4.87
N LYS A 227 23.68 -9.25 5.81
CA LYS A 227 24.34 -10.52 6.13
C LYS A 227 24.34 -11.49 4.97
N HIS A 228 23.31 -11.46 4.12
CA HIS A 228 23.22 -12.30 2.94
C HIS A 228 24.35 -12.01 1.93
N PHE A 229 24.82 -10.78 1.87
CA PHE A 229 25.90 -10.32 0.98
C PHE A 229 27.24 -10.09 1.70
N ALA A 230 27.38 -10.45 2.97
CA ALA A 230 28.64 -10.28 3.70
C ALA A 230 29.77 -11.11 3.06
N GLY A 231 30.87 -10.45 2.73
CA GLY A 231 32.02 -11.05 2.08
C GLY A 231 31.90 -11.26 0.57
N VAL A 232 30.78 -10.84 -0.03
CA VAL A 232 30.62 -10.83 -1.50
C VAL A 232 31.39 -9.63 -2.04
N GLY A 233 32.47 -9.88 -2.77
CA GLY A 233 33.33 -8.86 -3.39
C GLY A 233 32.89 -8.43 -4.79
N ASP A 234 31.65 -8.74 -5.19
CA ASP A 234 31.15 -8.45 -6.52
C ASP A 234 30.80 -6.97 -6.73
N GLU A 235 30.80 -6.55 -8.00
CA GLU A 235 30.24 -5.27 -8.38
C GLU A 235 28.76 -5.19 -8.01
N ILE A 236 28.35 -4.12 -7.33
CA ILE A 236 26.98 -3.92 -6.89
C ILE A 236 26.12 -3.50 -8.10
N PHE A 237 25.16 -4.33 -8.48
CA PHE A 237 24.21 -3.97 -9.54
C PHE A 237 23.30 -2.82 -9.10
N THR A 238 23.08 -1.87 -10.00
CA THR A 238 22.10 -0.79 -9.83
C THR A 238 21.54 -0.34 -11.17
N TRP A 239 20.28 0.06 -11.18
CA TRP A 239 19.65 0.72 -12.32
C TRP A 239 20.10 2.18 -12.48
N VAL A 240 20.72 2.76 -11.46
CA VAL A 240 21.14 4.17 -11.44
C VAL A 240 22.66 4.22 -11.58
N GLU A 241 23.15 4.34 -12.81
CA GLU A 241 24.59 4.35 -13.11
C GLU A 241 25.35 5.41 -12.29
N ALA A 242 24.77 6.61 -12.12
CA ALA A 242 25.36 7.67 -11.30
C ALA A 242 25.55 7.32 -9.82
N ALA A 243 24.86 6.29 -9.34
CA ALA A 243 25.02 5.82 -7.96
C ALA A 243 26.25 4.91 -7.77
N LYS A 244 26.72 4.25 -8.82
CA LYS A 244 27.80 3.25 -8.76
C LYS A 244 29.02 3.69 -7.96
N PRO A 245 29.58 4.91 -8.11
CA PRO A 245 30.76 5.35 -7.37
C PRO A 245 30.54 5.46 -5.85
N TYR A 246 29.29 5.55 -5.41
CA TYR A 246 28.93 5.73 -4.00
C TYR A 246 28.45 4.45 -3.34
N LEU A 247 28.31 3.36 -4.12
CA LEU A 247 27.84 2.08 -3.60
C LEU A 247 28.96 1.33 -2.90
N SER A 248 28.65 0.88 -1.70
CA SER A 248 29.49 -0.05 -0.95
C SER A 248 28.60 -0.90 -0.05
N TYR A 249 29.05 -2.07 0.33
CA TYR A 249 28.36 -2.90 1.31
C TYR A 249 29.20 -3.12 2.55
N PRO A 250 28.56 -3.38 3.71
CA PRO A 250 29.30 -3.77 4.92
C PRO A 250 30.03 -5.08 4.67
N VAL A 251 31.37 -5.03 4.69
CA VAL A 251 32.23 -6.17 4.34
C VAL A 251 32.10 -7.32 5.34
N THR A 252 31.87 -7.02 6.63
CA THR A 252 31.98 -8.02 7.69
C THR A 252 30.64 -8.62 8.12
N GLY A 253 29.51 -8.07 7.72
CA GLY A 253 28.17 -8.47 8.20
C GLY A 253 27.96 -8.29 9.72
N LYS A 254 28.88 -7.60 10.43
CA LYS A 254 28.71 -7.24 11.83
C LYS A 254 27.65 -6.18 11.99
N LEU A 255 26.90 -6.24 13.09
CA LEU A 255 25.81 -5.29 13.37
C LEU A 255 26.31 -3.83 13.40
N THR A 256 27.51 -3.59 13.94
CA THR A 256 28.12 -2.26 13.98
C THR A 256 28.31 -1.66 12.60
N ASP A 257 28.80 -2.47 11.65
CA ASP A 257 29.08 -2.03 10.29
C ASP A 257 27.78 -1.78 9.52
N ILE A 258 26.77 -2.63 9.73
CA ILE A 258 25.43 -2.48 9.16
C ILE A 258 24.79 -1.18 9.66
N LEU A 259 24.82 -0.93 10.96
CA LEU A 259 24.25 0.29 11.56
C LEU A 259 24.98 1.55 11.13
N ALA A 260 26.30 1.49 10.95
CA ALA A 260 27.09 2.61 10.42
C ALA A 260 26.81 2.89 8.93
N TYR A 261 26.46 1.84 8.16
CA TYR A 261 26.19 1.97 6.73
C TYR A 261 24.77 2.51 6.44
N LEU A 262 23.76 2.14 7.25
CA LEU A 262 22.35 2.52 7.01
C LEU A 262 22.13 4.03 6.75
N PRO A 263 22.70 4.97 7.51
CA PRO A 263 22.53 6.39 7.23
C PRO A 263 23.05 6.79 5.83
N ARG A 264 24.19 6.22 5.42
CA ARG A 264 24.76 6.46 4.07
C ARG A 264 23.86 5.91 2.97
N HIS A 265 23.30 4.71 3.18
CA HIS A 265 22.34 4.12 2.25
C HIS A 265 21.10 5.01 2.07
N HIS A 266 20.51 5.51 3.17
CA HIS A 266 19.36 6.41 3.10
C HIS A 266 19.71 7.76 2.47
N GLN A 267 20.88 8.31 2.76
CA GLN A 267 21.34 9.54 2.12
C GLN A 267 21.48 9.36 0.60
N LEU A 268 22.04 8.24 0.14
CA LEU A 268 22.14 7.90 -1.28
C LEU A 268 20.78 7.70 -1.89
N THR A 269 19.89 6.95 -1.24
CA THR A 269 18.49 6.77 -1.66
C THR A 269 17.78 8.12 -1.84
N TYR A 270 17.95 9.03 -0.89
CA TYR A 270 17.37 10.38 -0.99
C TYR A 270 17.94 11.14 -2.19
N SER A 271 19.25 11.14 -2.38
CA SER A 271 19.92 11.80 -3.50
C SER A 271 19.44 11.24 -4.85
N ILE A 272 19.33 9.91 -4.98
CA ILE A 272 18.82 9.26 -6.19
C ILE A 272 17.38 9.68 -6.48
N ASN A 273 16.53 9.77 -5.44
CA ASN A 273 15.17 10.22 -5.62
C ASN A 273 15.09 11.64 -6.20
N LEU A 274 16.03 12.53 -5.88
CA LEU A 274 16.08 13.88 -6.47
C LEU A 274 16.50 13.88 -7.94
N TRP A 275 17.15 12.82 -8.44
CA TRP A 275 17.57 12.69 -9.84
C TRP A 275 16.48 12.11 -10.74
N TYR A 276 15.38 11.63 -10.15
CA TYR A 276 14.24 11.08 -10.89
C TYR A 276 13.35 12.21 -11.43
N THR A 277 13.81 12.81 -12.55
CA THR A 277 13.12 13.91 -13.25
C THR A 277 13.20 13.72 -14.76
N GLY A 278 12.30 14.38 -15.51
CA GLY A 278 12.29 14.38 -16.98
C GLY A 278 11.42 13.28 -17.60
N PHE A 279 10.49 12.71 -16.86
CA PHE A 279 9.52 11.75 -17.37
C PHE A 279 8.30 12.44 -18.00
N THR A 280 7.66 11.79 -18.97
CA THR A 280 6.51 12.34 -19.70
C THR A 280 5.17 12.07 -19.03
N ASP A 281 5.04 10.95 -18.31
CA ASP A 281 3.78 10.47 -17.73
C ASP A 281 3.60 10.90 -16.26
N ILE A 282 4.13 12.10 -15.94
CA ILE A 282 4.02 12.65 -14.57
C ILE A 282 2.61 13.10 -14.26
N SER A 283 2.28 13.08 -12.97
CA SER A 283 1.02 13.62 -12.45
C SER A 283 1.22 14.25 -11.09
N LEU A 284 0.49 15.32 -10.80
CA LEU A 284 0.61 16.06 -9.55
C LEU A 284 -0.42 15.58 -8.51
N PRO A 285 -0.13 15.66 -7.20
CA PRO A 285 -1.01 15.14 -6.16
C PRO A 285 -2.44 15.68 -6.19
N HIS A 286 -2.67 16.92 -6.60
CA HIS A 286 -4.02 17.50 -6.70
C HIS A 286 -4.84 16.91 -7.86
N GLU A 287 -4.18 16.41 -8.90
CA GLU A 287 -4.85 15.77 -10.05
C GLU A 287 -5.36 14.38 -9.72
N TRP A 288 -4.70 13.69 -8.75
CA TRP A 288 -5.06 12.33 -8.38
C TRP A 288 -6.46 12.23 -7.74
N VAL A 289 -6.82 13.24 -6.94
CA VAL A 289 -8.08 13.26 -6.16
C VAL A 289 -9.30 13.16 -7.08
N PHE A 290 -9.27 13.75 -8.26
CA PHE A 290 -10.40 13.76 -9.19
C PHE A 290 -10.49 12.54 -10.10
N GLY A 291 -9.48 11.67 -10.11
CA GLY A 291 -9.50 10.39 -10.81
C GLY A 291 -9.45 10.47 -12.33
N ASN A 292 -9.01 11.60 -12.89
CA ASN A 292 -8.91 11.82 -14.34
C ASN A 292 -7.57 11.34 -14.90
N GLN A 293 -6.60 11.11 -14.04
CA GLN A 293 -5.25 10.69 -14.42
C GLN A 293 -5.21 9.20 -14.74
N LYS A 294 -4.38 8.86 -15.71
CA LYS A 294 -4.06 7.50 -16.13
C LYS A 294 -2.56 7.37 -16.34
N LEU A 295 -2.04 6.17 -16.12
CA LEU A 295 -0.65 5.83 -16.38
C LEU A 295 -0.63 4.57 -17.24
N GLU A 296 -0.06 4.65 -18.43
CA GLU A 296 0.07 3.52 -19.36
C GLU A 296 1.29 2.68 -18.96
N TRP A 297 1.06 1.40 -18.63
CA TRP A 297 2.11 0.49 -18.19
C TRP A 297 2.66 -0.39 -19.31
N ALA A 298 1.76 -0.79 -20.23
CA ALA A 298 2.03 -1.50 -21.45
C ALA A 298 0.97 -1.11 -22.48
N GLU A 299 1.13 -1.48 -23.73
CA GLU A 299 0.24 -1.11 -24.83
C GLU A 299 -1.27 -1.29 -24.54
N SER A 300 -1.62 -2.26 -23.72
CA SER A 300 -3.02 -2.58 -23.40
C SER A 300 -3.40 -2.39 -21.92
N ILE A 301 -2.43 -2.15 -21.03
CA ILE A 301 -2.67 -2.06 -19.57
C ILE A 301 -2.48 -0.65 -19.10
N THR A 302 -3.53 -0.09 -18.51
CA THR A 302 -3.53 1.28 -17.97
C THR A 302 -3.85 1.26 -16.48
N LEU A 303 -3.00 1.90 -15.67
CA LEU A 303 -3.33 2.22 -14.30
C LEU A 303 -4.29 3.41 -14.28
N GLN A 304 -5.48 3.20 -13.78
CA GLN A 304 -6.51 4.21 -13.63
C GLN A 304 -7.42 3.84 -12.45
N GLY A 305 -7.85 4.83 -11.68
CA GLY A 305 -8.79 4.61 -10.57
C GLY A 305 -10.20 4.31 -11.05
N ASN A 306 -11.02 3.74 -10.15
CA ASN A 306 -12.44 3.57 -10.42
C ASN A 306 -13.14 4.94 -10.59
N PRO A 307 -13.74 5.23 -11.76
CA PRO A 307 -14.29 6.57 -12.03
C PRO A 307 -15.38 7.02 -11.05
N ALA A 308 -16.21 6.10 -10.57
CA ALA A 308 -17.26 6.41 -9.60
C ALA A 308 -16.70 6.45 -8.17
N GLY A 309 -15.90 5.46 -7.77
CA GLY A 309 -15.33 5.36 -6.43
C GLY A 309 -14.47 6.58 -6.06
N TRP A 310 -13.60 7.02 -6.98
CA TRP A 310 -12.75 8.20 -6.75
C TRP A 310 -13.54 9.50 -6.70
N LYS A 311 -14.59 9.65 -7.53
CA LYS A 311 -15.49 10.82 -7.45
C LYS A 311 -16.26 10.87 -6.13
N PHE A 312 -16.78 9.74 -5.65
CA PHE A 312 -17.44 9.69 -4.33
C PHE A 312 -16.47 10.04 -3.20
N MET A 313 -15.23 9.60 -3.29
CA MET A 313 -14.20 9.96 -2.33
C MET A 313 -13.86 11.46 -2.41
N ALA A 314 -13.65 12.02 -3.59
CA ALA A 314 -13.38 13.45 -3.79
C ALA A 314 -14.51 14.32 -3.21
N VAL A 315 -15.77 13.97 -3.52
CA VAL A 315 -16.94 14.63 -2.93
C VAL A 315 -16.93 14.52 -1.41
N SER A 316 -16.55 13.38 -0.86
CA SER A 316 -16.48 13.18 0.58
C SER A 316 -15.41 14.04 1.25
N LEU A 317 -14.24 14.20 0.62
CA LEU A 317 -13.17 15.08 1.09
C LEU A 317 -13.60 16.54 1.12
N LEU A 318 -14.39 17.00 0.13
CA LEU A 318 -14.92 18.35 0.05
C LEU A 318 -16.08 18.60 1.02
N LEU A 319 -16.98 17.63 1.19
CA LEU A 319 -18.17 17.77 2.03
C LEU A 319 -17.84 17.74 3.53
N PHE A 320 -16.83 17.00 3.96
CA PHE A 320 -16.53 16.86 5.39
C PHE A 320 -16.21 18.19 6.07
N PRO A 321 -15.31 19.07 5.57
CA PRO A 321 -15.05 20.39 6.16
C PRO A 321 -16.32 21.23 6.26
N VAL A 322 -17.16 21.20 5.23
CA VAL A 322 -18.45 21.95 5.22
C VAL A 322 -19.39 21.44 6.31
N LEU A 323 -19.48 20.13 6.50
CA LEU A 323 -20.29 19.52 7.56
C LEU A 323 -19.77 19.89 8.96
N VAL A 324 -18.45 19.89 9.17
CA VAL A 324 -17.85 20.30 10.44
C VAL A 324 -18.15 21.77 10.72
N LEU A 325 -17.93 22.66 9.77
CA LEU A 325 -18.21 24.09 9.90
C LEU A 325 -19.70 24.36 10.21
N ASN A 326 -20.60 23.69 9.50
CA ASN A 326 -22.03 23.79 9.74
C ASN A 326 -22.45 23.23 11.11
N SER A 327 -21.80 22.16 11.57
CA SER A 327 -22.05 21.56 12.89
C SER A 327 -21.68 22.53 14.01
N VAL A 328 -20.52 23.21 13.86
CA VAL A 328 -20.08 24.22 14.83
C VAL A 328 -21.03 25.41 14.83
N ARG A 329 -21.38 25.98 13.64
CA ARG A 329 -22.23 27.15 13.50
C ARG A 329 -23.66 26.92 14.00
N LYS A 330 -24.24 25.76 13.65
CA LYS A 330 -25.66 25.43 13.95
C LYS A 330 -25.83 24.68 15.27
N LYS A 331 -24.78 24.51 16.07
CA LYS A 331 -24.79 23.68 17.30
C LYS A 331 -25.41 22.27 17.05
N MET A 332 -25.17 21.72 15.85
CA MET A 332 -25.68 20.39 15.52
C MET A 332 -25.05 19.34 16.44
N ASN A 333 -25.89 18.42 16.94
CA ASN A 333 -25.45 17.36 17.85
C ASN A 333 -24.71 16.26 17.07
N VAL A 334 -23.49 16.55 16.60
CA VAL A 334 -22.58 15.58 15.98
C VAL A 334 -21.66 15.05 17.08
N GLU A 335 -21.56 13.72 17.18
CA GLU A 335 -20.72 13.09 18.20
C GLU A 335 -19.25 13.55 18.05
N LYS A 336 -18.70 14.13 19.12
CA LYS A 336 -17.30 14.61 19.15
C LYS A 336 -16.31 13.53 18.71
N MET A 337 -16.55 12.26 19.09
CA MET A 337 -15.70 11.14 18.71
C MET A 337 -15.75 10.89 17.21
N TRP A 338 -16.91 11.01 16.55
CA TRP A 338 -17.02 10.88 15.10
C TRP A 338 -16.21 11.97 14.38
N ILE A 339 -16.31 13.22 14.83
CA ILE A 339 -15.51 14.32 14.27
C ILE A 339 -14.02 14.03 14.44
N LEU A 340 -13.57 13.59 15.62
CA LEU A 340 -12.16 13.26 15.88
C LEU A 340 -11.65 12.15 14.97
N ILE A 341 -12.42 11.08 14.76
CA ILE A 341 -12.08 9.99 13.84
C ILE A 341 -11.97 10.51 12.40
N MET A 342 -12.92 11.33 11.96
CA MET A 342 -12.93 11.87 10.61
C MET A 342 -11.75 12.83 10.38
N CYS A 343 -11.41 13.67 11.38
CA CYS A 343 -10.21 14.51 11.35
C CYS A 343 -8.93 13.69 11.29
N TRP A 344 -8.86 12.58 12.02
CA TRP A 344 -7.73 11.66 11.96
C TRP A 344 -7.60 11.01 10.58
N LEU A 345 -8.72 10.58 9.95
CA LEU A 345 -8.70 10.01 8.59
C LEU A 345 -8.28 11.04 7.53
N ILE A 346 -8.75 12.30 7.62
CA ILE A 346 -8.28 13.37 6.73
C ILE A 346 -6.79 13.65 6.97
N GLY A 347 -6.35 13.75 8.22
CA GLY A 347 -4.95 13.91 8.55
C GLY A 347 -4.09 12.79 7.97
N ALA A 348 -4.57 11.54 8.06
CA ALA A 348 -3.91 10.38 7.47
C ALA A 348 -3.85 10.47 5.93
N PHE A 349 -4.93 10.87 5.28
CA PHE A 349 -4.95 11.12 3.83
C PHE A 349 -3.93 12.19 3.43
N LEU A 350 -3.86 13.28 4.17
CA LEU A 350 -2.92 14.38 3.92
C LEU A 350 -1.46 13.97 4.18
N ILE A 351 -1.19 13.18 5.22
CA ILE A 351 0.15 12.63 5.50
C ILE A 351 0.64 11.78 4.31
N MET A 352 -0.27 11.07 3.65
CA MET A 352 0.07 10.23 2.49
C MET A 352 0.12 10.99 1.16
N THR A 353 -0.28 12.27 1.10
CA THR A 353 -0.32 13.05 -0.15
C THR A 353 0.56 14.30 -0.13
N ILE A 354 0.55 15.06 0.96
CA ILE A 354 1.25 16.36 1.06
C ILE A 354 2.77 16.24 0.85
N PRO A 355 3.49 15.22 1.35
CA PRO A 355 4.93 15.13 1.16
C PRO A 355 5.37 15.17 -0.30
N TYR A 356 4.53 14.70 -1.23
CA TYR A 356 4.83 14.71 -2.66
C TYR A 356 4.91 16.10 -3.30
N TYR A 357 4.42 17.15 -2.63
CA TYR A 357 4.61 18.53 -3.08
C TYR A 357 6.00 19.11 -2.74
N PHE A 358 6.71 18.49 -1.79
CA PHE A 358 7.97 19.00 -1.26
C PHE A 358 9.19 18.19 -1.70
N ILE A 359 8.97 17.04 -2.33
CA ILE A 359 10.05 16.22 -2.87
C ILE A 359 10.26 16.63 -4.33
N GLY A 360 11.45 17.10 -4.68
CA GLY A 360 11.77 17.63 -6.01
C GLY A 360 12.02 16.51 -7.05
N ARG A 361 11.05 15.61 -7.26
CA ARG A 361 11.11 14.55 -8.28
C ARG A 361 9.79 14.46 -9.04
N ASP A 362 9.82 13.74 -10.16
CA ASP A 362 8.60 13.41 -10.89
C ASP A 362 7.79 12.34 -10.16
N PHE A 363 6.48 12.52 -10.16
CA PHE A 363 5.53 11.62 -9.52
C PHE A 363 4.55 11.04 -10.52
N PHE A 364 4.02 9.88 -10.17
CA PHE A 364 3.09 9.13 -10.97
C PHE A 364 1.84 8.77 -10.15
N LEU A 365 0.76 8.46 -10.83
CA LEU A 365 -0.53 8.14 -10.22
C LEU A 365 -0.46 7.09 -9.10
N TYR A 366 0.46 6.13 -9.17
CA TYR A 366 0.56 5.08 -8.16
C TYR A 366 1.01 5.59 -6.78
N HIS A 367 1.63 6.77 -6.70
CA HIS A 367 1.95 7.39 -5.41
C HIS A 367 0.70 7.79 -4.61
N TYR A 368 -0.46 7.81 -5.26
CA TYR A 368 -1.74 8.07 -4.61
C TYR A 368 -2.33 6.85 -3.89
N LEU A 369 -1.93 5.63 -4.25
CA LEU A 369 -2.49 4.41 -3.67
C LEU A 369 -2.42 4.33 -2.14
N PRO A 370 -1.38 4.85 -1.45
CA PRO A 370 -1.35 4.88 0.01
C PRO A 370 -2.44 5.72 0.66
N ALA A 371 -2.82 6.82 0.04
CA ALA A 371 -3.86 7.74 0.54
C ALA A 371 -5.28 7.23 0.26
N LEU A 372 -5.47 6.49 -0.83
CA LEU A 372 -6.77 6.07 -1.35
C LEU A 372 -7.65 5.34 -0.32
N PRO A 373 -7.17 4.33 0.45
CA PRO A 373 -8.00 3.66 1.43
C PRO A 373 -8.43 4.55 2.61
N PHE A 374 -7.65 5.60 2.95
CA PHE A 374 -8.07 6.60 3.95
C PHE A 374 -9.22 7.45 3.41
N GLY A 375 -9.17 7.84 2.15
CA GLY A 375 -10.26 8.53 1.47
C GLY A 375 -11.53 7.68 1.39
N TYR A 376 -11.42 6.39 1.10
CA TYR A 376 -12.55 5.45 1.14
C TYR A 376 -13.11 5.29 2.54
N SER A 377 -12.27 5.20 3.56
CA SER A 377 -12.70 5.12 4.97
C SER A 377 -13.41 6.39 5.42
N LEU A 378 -12.95 7.57 4.97
CA LEU A 378 -13.63 8.86 5.17
C LEU A 378 -15.04 8.85 4.53
N THR A 379 -15.15 8.37 3.29
CA THR A 379 -16.43 8.19 2.61
C THR A 379 -17.34 7.25 3.41
N GLY A 380 -16.79 6.15 3.95
CA GLY A 380 -17.51 5.26 4.86
C GLY A 380 -18.05 5.95 6.10
N GLY A 381 -17.29 6.89 6.68
CA GLY A 381 -17.73 7.69 7.82
C GLY A 381 -18.92 8.60 7.49
N LEU A 382 -18.94 9.23 6.31
CA LEU A 382 -20.07 10.02 5.81
C LEU A 382 -21.29 9.14 5.52
N ILE A 383 -21.09 7.96 4.93
CA ILE A 383 -22.15 6.97 4.70
C ILE A 383 -22.77 6.54 6.04
N ALA A 384 -21.95 6.22 7.04
CA ALA A 384 -22.42 5.81 8.37
C ALA A 384 -23.26 6.92 9.03
N TRP A 385 -22.80 8.18 8.94
CA TRP A 385 -23.52 9.35 9.45
C TRP A 385 -24.85 9.55 8.71
N ARG A 386 -24.86 9.44 7.37
CA ARG A 386 -26.05 9.58 6.54
C ARG A 386 -27.09 8.52 6.87
N LEU A 387 -26.69 7.25 7.01
CA LEU A 387 -27.58 6.13 7.33
C LEU A 387 -28.16 6.21 8.74
N LYS A 388 -27.39 6.73 9.72
CA LYS A 388 -27.90 7.00 11.06
C LYS A 388 -29.06 8.00 11.03
N LYS A 389 -28.97 9.02 10.16
CA LYS A 389 -29.94 10.10 10.05
C LYS A 389 -31.18 9.75 9.22
N TYR A 390 -31.00 9.02 8.09
CA TYR A 390 -32.06 8.88 7.07
C TYR A 390 -32.45 7.45 6.73
N ARG A 391 -31.81 6.42 7.29
CA ARG A 391 -32.09 4.98 7.12
C ARG A 391 -32.30 4.49 5.67
N SER A 392 -31.78 5.16 4.66
CA SER A 392 -32.00 4.85 3.24
C SER A 392 -31.09 3.72 2.76
N ARG A 393 -31.63 2.50 2.61
CA ARG A 393 -30.92 1.35 2.04
C ARG A 393 -30.62 1.53 0.56
N ASN A 394 -31.53 2.16 -0.18
CA ASN A 394 -31.38 2.38 -1.62
C ASN A 394 -30.16 3.22 -1.96
N PHE A 395 -29.74 4.11 -1.06
CA PHE A 395 -28.51 4.89 -1.24
C PHE A 395 -27.26 4.01 -1.35
N ILE A 396 -27.13 2.97 -0.52
CA ILE A 396 -26.01 2.03 -0.60
C ILE A 396 -26.05 1.25 -1.91
N LEU A 397 -27.23 0.79 -2.32
CA LEU A 397 -27.39 0.06 -3.57
C LEU A 397 -26.96 0.90 -4.78
N VAL A 398 -27.35 2.17 -4.84
CA VAL A 398 -26.93 3.11 -5.89
C VAL A 398 -25.41 3.28 -5.91
N LEU A 399 -24.77 3.46 -4.74
CA LEU A 399 -23.31 3.57 -4.66
C LEU A 399 -22.60 2.31 -5.16
N VAL A 400 -23.10 1.14 -4.76
CA VAL A 400 -22.53 -0.15 -5.19
C VAL A 400 -22.65 -0.33 -6.70
N ILE A 401 -23.84 -0.08 -7.25
CA ILE A 401 -24.08 -0.18 -8.70
C ILE A 401 -23.17 0.78 -9.45
N ALA A 402 -23.02 2.02 -9.00
CA ALA A 402 -22.16 3.01 -9.64
C ALA A 402 -20.68 2.59 -9.64
N VAL A 403 -20.18 2.01 -8.53
CA VAL A 403 -18.78 1.55 -8.43
C VAL A 403 -18.55 0.32 -9.31
N VAL A 404 -19.47 -0.64 -9.33
CA VAL A 404 -19.38 -1.82 -10.20
C VAL A 404 -19.46 -1.41 -11.68
N ALA A 405 -20.35 -0.50 -12.05
CA ALA A 405 -20.40 0.05 -13.39
C ALA A 405 -19.14 0.83 -13.77
N GLY A 406 -18.59 1.62 -12.83
CA GLY A 406 -17.31 2.32 -13.01
C GLY A 406 -16.16 1.34 -13.26
N PHE A 407 -16.08 0.24 -12.50
CA PHE A 407 -15.10 -0.82 -12.75
C PHE A 407 -15.26 -1.44 -14.14
N ALA A 408 -16.48 -1.77 -14.51
CA ALA A 408 -16.78 -2.37 -15.81
C ALA A 408 -16.44 -1.44 -16.99
N SER A 409 -16.61 -0.13 -16.83
CA SER A 409 -16.36 0.85 -17.90
C SER A 409 -14.91 0.92 -18.37
N ILE A 410 -13.95 0.56 -17.50
CA ILE A 410 -12.51 0.53 -17.82
C ILE A 410 -11.90 -0.87 -17.65
N PHE A 411 -12.74 -1.90 -17.60
CA PHE A 411 -12.35 -3.29 -17.40
C PHE A 411 -11.28 -3.75 -18.40
N ARG A 412 -11.49 -3.46 -19.69
CA ARG A 412 -10.53 -3.84 -20.75
C ARG A 412 -9.13 -3.30 -20.47
N LYS A 413 -9.02 -2.02 -20.12
CA LYS A 413 -7.73 -1.36 -19.80
C LYS A 413 -7.07 -1.92 -18.54
N THR A 414 -7.86 -2.36 -17.57
CA THR A 414 -7.36 -2.99 -16.33
C THR A 414 -6.71 -4.34 -16.60
N TYR A 415 -7.22 -5.10 -17.58
CA TYR A 415 -6.79 -6.46 -17.84
C TYR A 415 -6.00 -6.65 -19.15
N GLY A 416 -5.81 -5.59 -19.92
CA GLY A 416 -5.12 -5.66 -21.20
C GLY A 416 -5.90 -6.46 -22.25
N LEU A 417 -7.17 -6.07 -22.47
CA LEU A 417 -8.10 -6.70 -23.44
C LEU A 417 -8.40 -5.76 -24.60
#